data_bb4ed212d0d45dd59e8ec7b5cbdff5d1
#
_entry.id   bb4ed212d0d45dd59e8ec7b5cbdff5d1
#
_cell.length_a   1.000
_cell.length_b   1.000
_cell.length_c   1.000
_cell.angle_alpha   90.00
_cell.angle_beta   90.00
_cell.angle_gamma   90.00
#
_symmetry.space_group_name_H-M   'P 1'
#
loop_
_entity.id
_entity.type
_entity.pdbx_description
1 polymer ?
#
loop_
_entity_poly.entity_id
_entity_poly.type
_entity_poly.pdbx_seq_one_letter_code
_entity_poly.pdbx_strand_id
1 'polypeptide(L)' 'MDIIQANIDRFKLLLKSETDPKKRAMEIRLLAEEQAKQVPKPEQK' A
#
# COMPACT_ATOMS: atom_id res chain seq x y z
N MET A 1 0.10 -1.25 17.69
CA MET A 1 0.76 -1.03 16.40
C MET A 1 -0.10 -1.52 15.25
N ASP A 2 -0.14 -0.75 14.20
CA ASP A 2 -0.99 -1.09 13.06
C ASP A 2 -0.16 -1.75 11.97
N ILE A 3 -0.36 -3.04 11.78
CA ILE A 3 0.40 -3.79 10.79
C ILE A 3 0.12 -3.29 9.38
N ILE A 4 -1.12 -2.92 9.11
CA ILE A 4 -1.47 -2.42 7.80
C ILE A 4 -0.75 -1.11 7.52
N GLN A 5 -0.69 -0.23 8.50
CA GLN A 5 0.02 1.02 8.34
C GLN A 5 1.50 0.79 8.14
N ALA A 6 2.07 -0.16 8.86
CA ALA A 6 3.48 -0.50 8.70
C ALA A 6 3.77 -1.00 7.29
N ASN A 7 2.86 -1.80 6.75
CA ASN A 7 3.03 -2.29 5.38
C ASN A 7 2.95 -1.15 4.37
N ILE A 8 2.03 -0.24 4.59
CA ILE A 8 1.88 0.91 3.71
C ILE A 8 3.17 1.74 3.69
N ASP A 9 3.71 2.00 4.87
CA ASP A 9 4.94 2.77 4.98
C ASP A 9 6.09 2.07 4.28
N ARG A 10 6.16 0.76 4.43
CA ARG A 10 7.19 -0.02 3.81
C ARG A 10 7.10 0.03 2.28
N PHE A 11 5.89 -0.13 1.74
CA PHE A 11 5.71 -0.05 0.30
C PHE A 11 6.07 1.31 -0.24
N LYS A 12 5.75 2.37 0.50
CA LYS A 12 6.11 3.70 0.06
C LYS A 12 7.63 3.87 -0.01
N LEU A 13 8.33 3.32 0.96
CA LEU A 13 9.78 3.37 0.96
C LEU A 13 10.36 2.59 -0.21
N LEU A 14 9.81 1.42 -0.46
CA LEU A 14 10.26 0.58 -1.58
C LEU A 14 10.07 1.32 -2.89
N LEU A 15 8.95 1.99 -3.05
CA LEU A 15 8.67 2.70 -4.28
C LEU A 15 9.64 3.84 -4.53
N LYS A 16 10.15 4.44 -3.47
CA LYS A 16 11.10 5.53 -3.63
C LYS A 16 12.37 5.07 -4.32
N SER A 17 12.81 3.87 -4.03
CA SER A 17 14.05 3.36 -4.58
C SER A 17 13.87 2.38 -5.73
N GLU A 18 12.63 1.96 -5.98
CA GLU A 18 12.39 1.00 -7.03
C GLU A 18 12.42 1.67 -8.40
N THR A 19 13.26 1.17 -9.29
CA THR A 19 13.37 1.73 -10.64
C THR A 19 12.75 0.83 -11.70
N ASP A 20 12.50 -0.42 -11.37
CA ASP A 20 11.93 -1.36 -12.33
C ASP A 20 10.44 -1.09 -12.49
N PRO A 21 9.98 -0.72 -13.70
CA PRO A 21 8.57 -0.38 -13.89
C PRO A 21 7.61 -1.52 -13.56
N LYS A 22 8.03 -2.75 -13.79
CA LYS A 22 7.15 -3.87 -13.47
C LYS A 22 6.99 -4.03 -11.97
N LYS A 23 8.09 -3.91 -11.25
CA LYS A 23 8.03 -4.01 -9.80
C LYS A 23 7.29 -2.84 -9.20
N ARG A 24 7.49 -1.65 -9.77
CA ARG A 24 6.76 -0.48 -9.30
C ARG A 24 5.26 -0.69 -9.43
N ALA A 25 4.84 -1.20 -10.59
CA ALA A 25 3.42 -1.42 -10.82
C ALA A 25 2.86 -2.40 -9.80
N MET A 26 3.59 -3.47 -9.52
CA MET A 26 3.14 -4.45 -8.55
C MET A 26 3.06 -3.85 -7.16
N GLU A 27 4.09 -3.08 -6.78
CA GLU A 27 4.12 -2.47 -5.46
C GLU A 27 3.02 -1.44 -5.28
N ILE A 28 2.74 -0.68 -6.33
CA ILE A 28 1.65 0.29 -6.27
C ILE A 28 0.32 -0.42 -6.07
N ARG A 29 0.14 -1.54 -6.74
CA ARG A 29 -1.08 -2.31 -6.61
C ARG A 29 -1.23 -2.85 -5.19
N LEU A 30 -0.14 -3.41 -4.66
CA LEU A 30 -0.17 -3.93 -3.30
C LEU A 30 -0.41 -2.83 -2.29
N LEU A 31 0.19 -1.67 -2.53
CA LEU A 31 -0.01 -0.54 -1.66
C LEU A 31 -1.48 -0.12 -1.65
N ALA A 32 -2.09 -0.08 -2.83
CA ALA A 32 -3.49 0.29 -2.93
C ALA A 32 -4.37 -0.70 -2.18
N GLU A 33 -4.02 -1.98 -2.23
CA GLU A 33 -4.79 -3.00 -1.52
C GLU A 33 -4.68 -2.82 -0.01
N GLU A 34 -3.48 -2.51 0.47
CA GLU A 34 -3.30 -2.28 1.89
C GLU A 34 -4.03 -1.03 2.35
N GLN A 35 -3.99 0.01 1.53
CA GLN A 35 -4.70 1.23 1.88
C GLN A 35 -6.21 1.00 1.94
N ALA A 36 -6.71 0.15 1.06
CA ALA A 36 -8.13 -0.18 1.10
C ALA A 36 -8.51 -0.89 2.39
N LYS A 37 -7.61 -1.71 2.90
CA LYS A 37 -7.87 -2.40 4.16
C LYS A 37 -7.85 -1.44 5.33
N GLN A 38 -7.03 -0.40 5.22
CA GLN A 38 -6.90 0.55 6.31
C GLN A 38 -8.09 1.49 6.40
N VAL A 39 -8.70 1.80 5.27
CA VAL A 39 -9.82 2.73 5.27
C VAL A 39 -11.00 2.16 6.05
N PRO A 40 -11.55 2.91 6.98
CA PRO A 40 -12.71 2.44 7.75
C PRO A 40 -13.86 2.18 6.80
N LYS A 41 -14.62 1.14 7.09
CA LYS A 41 -15.71 0.79 6.27
C LYS A 41 -16.72 1.84 6.29
N PRO A 42 -17.07 2.37 5.23
CA PRO A 42 -18.15 3.34 5.25
C PRO A 42 -19.36 2.56 5.52
N GLU A 43 -20.07 2.90 6.14
CA GLU A 43 -21.15 2.25 6.35
C GLU A 43 -21.85 2.15 5.28
N GLN A 44 -21.97 1.64 4.76
CA GLN A 44 -22.50 1.71 3.67
C GLN A 44 -23.59 1.59 3.59
N LYS A 45 -23.95 1.92 3.56
CA LYS A 45 -24.99 1.97 3.47
C LYS A 45 -25.38 1.59 3.06
#